data_040ec876644fa340911bff4cb2e0579f
#
_entry.id   040ec876644fa340911bff4cb2e0579f
#
_cell.length_a   1.000
_cell.length_b   1.000
_cell.length_c   1.000
_cell.angle_alpha   90.00
_cell.angle_beta   90.00
_cell.angle_gamma   90.00
#
_symmetry.space_group_name_H-M   'P 1'
#
loop_
_entity.id
_entity.type
_entity.pdbx_description
1 polymer ?
#
loop_
_entity_poly.entity_id
_entity_poly.type
_entity_poly.pdbx_seq_one_letter_code
_entity_poly.pdbx_strand_id
1 'polypeptide(L)'
;MSPRRVVPTIVLAVLALCAMLAATANAELARQASFDAHASAFRSAKVNIPVRDPGPPPGAQVLNYKFGPMRIQPGQNIINIDLQKERPDVNGYIVGFRPGLVYASNGKSPSVKIVHLHHAVWLVGDSLTSLKPTFAAGEEKTYFNAPPGYGWRYTTSQTWVLNHMIHNLTANPRNVYLTYTLYFIPDTAPEAANITAIDTQWMDVQGIKPYPVFDAIKGKGTKTRSGTTEFTYPDQDPKAYKADGVVRNRWVVDHDATLVSTAGHLHPGGLWTDLNITRDGVTKRIFRSRANYFEPAGNVSWDVAMSATDDNWKVNVKKGDVLSISATYDTSRASWYEVMGIMVVGITAHPVPGGVDPFTGTVDQTDYLTHGRLPENIDSGVRKKNPGLRNPIRLRTGPYKDRIVINNFLYSQGDLSYPGKRGLPPAVRQGHSLEFINEDKPLTERFHTITACKAPCNLTGGIGYPLANGAGFDSGELGYGPTISTGLYGGGGGDPTVPITPVVDTPTNKANCKGVPGLVSVIANGCVGTVVYKTPKNLRPGTYTYFCRIHPFMRGAFRVVKKNS
;
A
#
# COMPACT_ATOMS: atom_id res chain seq x y z
N MET A 1 -15.58 79.10 4.65
CA MET A 1 -15.81 77.74 4.13
C MET A 1 -15.08 76.78 5.04
N SER A 2 -15.81 75.98 5.78
CA SER A 2 -15.31 75.11 6.86
C SER A 2 -14.80 73.74 6.36
N PRO A 3 -13.63 73.32 6.75
CA PRO A 3 -13.14 72.00 6.41
C PRO A 3 -13.48 70.97 7.52
N ARG A 4 -14.72 70.53 7.55
CA ARG A 4 -15.15 69.55 8.53
C ARG A 4 -16.10 68.55 7.90
N ARG A 5 -15.63 67.44 7.27
CA ARG A 5 -16.42 66.19 7.05
C ARG A 5 -15.72 65.04 6.38
N VAL A 6 -14.39 65.05 6.28
CA VAL A 6 -13.67 63.91 5.60
C VAL A 6 -13.11 62.88 6.57
N VAL A 7 -12.82 63.26 7.81
CA VAL A 7 -12.14 62.37 8.78
C VAL A 7 -12.97 61.16 9.27
N PRO A 8 -14.30 61.24 9.50
CA PRO A 8 -15.04 60.10 10.03
C PRO A 8 -15.22 58.94 9.00
N THR A 9 -15.25 59.25 7.70
CA THR A 9 -15.48 58.24 6.68
C THR A 9 -14.25 57.34 6.45
N ILE A 10 -13.05 57.91 6.57
CA ILE A 10 -11.80 57.16 6.44
C ILE A 10 -11.59 56.25 7.66
N VAL A 11 -11.91 56.73 8.85
CA VAL A 11 -11.80 55.91 10.08
C VAL A 11 -12.77 54.74 10.07
N LEU A 12 -14.00 54.92 9.60
CA LEU A 12 -14.97 53.83 9.45
C LEU A 12 -14.54 52.82 8.38
N ALA A 13 -13.97 53.27 7.27
CA ALA A 13 -13.47 52.34 6.22
C ALA A 13 -12.26 51.53 6.69
N VAL A 14 -11.36 52.13 7.46
CA VAL A 14 -10.21 51.41 8.04
C VAL A 14 -10.66 50.41 9.11
N LEU A 15 -11.61 50.79 9.97
CA LEU A 15 -12.18 49.87 10.97
C LEU A 15 -12.94 48.69 10.33
N ALA A 16 -13.69 48.94 9.25
CA ALA A 16 -14.37 47.89 8.50
C ALA A 16 -13.37 46.93 7.80
N LEU A 17 -12.28 47.47 7.26
CA LEU A 17 -11.22 46.67 6.65
C LEU A 17 -10.47 45.83 7.70
N CYS A 18 -10.16 46.38 8.87
CA CYS A 18 -9.59 45.69 9.99
C CYS A 18 -10.51 44.57 10.54
N ALA A 19 -11.82 44.84 10.61
CA ALA A 19 -12.81 43.85 11.02
C ALA A 19 -12.96 42.71 10.01
N MET A 20 -12.91 43.01 8.70
CA MET A 20 -12.90 41.96 7.66
C MET A 20 -11.62 41.14 7.67
N LEU A 21 -10.47 41.76 7.89
CA LEU A 21 -9.19 41.03 8.01
C LEU A 21 -9.14 40.16 9.28
N ALA A 22 -9.70 40.65 10.39
CA ALA A 22 -9.82 39.85 11.62
C ALA A 22 -10.83 38.72 11.48
N ALA A 23 -11.93 38.89 10.78
CA ALA A 23 -12.92 37.85 10.51
C ALA A 23 -12.36 36.78 9.57
N THR A 24 -11.56 37.16 8.57
CA THR A 24 -10.88 36.19 7.69
C THR A 24 -9.77 35.44 8.43
N ALA A 25 -8.99 36.08 9.30
CA ALA A 25 -7.98 35.46 10.13
C ALA A 25 -8.60 34.47 11.16
N ASN A 26 -9.71 34.86 11.79
CA ASN A 26 -10.44 34.01 12.72
C ASN A 26 -11.11 32.82 12.00
N ALA A 27 -11.62 32.99 10.78
CA ALA A 27 -12.13 31.89 9.96
C ALA A 27 -11.01 30.93 9.51
N GLU A 28 -9.82 31.45 9.22
CA GLU A 28 -8.63 30.66 8.89
C GLU A 28 -8.14 29.87 10.11
N LEU A 29 -8.08 30.52 11.30
CA LEU A 29 -7.75 29.86 12.57
C LEU A 29 -8.78 28.80 12.97
N ALA A 30 -10.08 29.05 12.79
CA ALA A 30 -11.14 28.09 13.05
C ALA A 30 -11.08 26.91 12.07
N ARG A 31 -10.73 27.16 10.78
CA ARG A 31 -10.49 26.10 9.79
C ARG A 31 -9.21 25.31 10.11
N GLN A 32 -8.18 25.97 10.59
CA GLN A 32 -6.94 25.30 11.03
C GLN A 32 -7.21 24.46 12.27
N ALA A 33 -7.93 24.99 13.27
CA ALA A 33 -8.32 24.24 14.47
C ALA A 33 -9.24 23.06 14.14
N SER A 34 -10.18 23.19 13.19
CA SER A 34 -10.98 22.06 12.73
C SER A 34 -10.15 21.03 11.96
N PHE A 35 -9.13 21.46 11.23
CA PHE A 35 -8.20 20.54 10.56
C PHE A 35 -7.32 19.80 11.56
N ASP A 36 -6.84 20.48 12.59
CA ASP A 36 -6.02 19.89 13.64
C ASP A 36 -6.87 19.01 14.57
N ALA A 37 -8.13 19.37 14.82
CA ALA A 37 -9.10 18.55 15.53
C ALA A 37 -9.49 17.30 14.69
N HIS A 38 -9.66 17.43 13.37
CA HIS A 38 -9.86 16.26 12.51
C HIS A 38 -8.59 15.40 12.39
N ALA A 39 -7.41 16.00 12.32
CA ALA A 39 -6.15 15.26 12.37
C ALA A 39 -5.93 14.59 13.74
N SER A 40 -6.45 15.16 14.84
CA SER A 40 -6.42 14.56 16.17
C SER A 40 -7.52 13.51 16.40
N ALA A 41 -8.70 13.68 15.77
CA ALA A 41 -9.77 12.69 15.79
C ALA A 41 -9.44 11.43 14.95
N PHE A 42 -8.52 11.55 13.98
CA PHE A 42 -7.94 10.42 13.24
C PHE A 42 -6.76 9.75 13.96
N ARG A 43 -6.42 10.15 15.15
CA ARG A 43 -5.75 9.24 16.05
C ARG A 43 -6.78 8.16 16.40
N SER A 44 -6.88 7.12 15.57
CA SER A 44 -7.39 5.84 16.04
C SER A 44 -6.77 5.65 17.42
N ALA A 45 -7.55 5.32 18.42
CA ALA A 45 -7.01 5.04 19.74
C ALA A 45 -5.76 4.21 19.48
N LYS A 46 -4.57 4.76 19.79
CA LYS A 46 -3.32 4.03 19.59
C LYS A 46 -3.48 2.79 20.42
N VAL A 47 -3.86 1.71 19.79
CA VAL A 47 -3.75 0.41 20.42
C VAL A 47 -2.25 0.28 20.64
N ASN A 48 -1.83 0.30 21.88
CA ASN A 48 -0.42 0.23 22.23
C ASN A 48 0.01 -1.23 22.07
N ILE A 49 0.23 -1.63 20.81
CA ILE A 49 0.68 -2.97 20.48
C ILE A 49 2.18 -3.00 20.82
N PRO A 50 2.63 -3.90 21.71
CA PRO A 50 4.03 -3.98 22.08
C PRO A 50 4.88 -4.41 20.87
N VAL A 51 6.10 -3.91 20.80
CA VAL A 51 7.10 -4.37 19.83
C VAL A 51 7.85 -5.54 20.45
N ARG A 52 7.99 -6.64 19.70
CA ARG A 52 8.74 -7.81 20.14
C ARG A 52 9.53 -8.39 18.97
N ASP A 53 10.84 -8.47 19.11
CA ASP A 53 11.73 -9.24 18.24
C ASP A 53 12.54 -10.18 19.13
N PRO A 54 12.21 -11.47 19.20
CA PRO A 54 12.88 -12.41 20.09
C PRO A 54 14.33 -12.73 19.66
N GLY A 55 14.74 -12.27 18.47
CA GLY A 55 16.06 -12.63 17.93
C GLY A 55 16.18 -14.11 17.55
N PRO A 56 17.40 -14.59 17.23
CA PRO A 56 17.64 -16.01 16.90
C PRO A 56 17.50 -16.88 18.16
N PRO A 57 16.70 -17.98 18.09
CA PRO A 57 16.62 -18.91 19.20
C PRO A 57 17.94 -19.73 19.35
N PRO A 58 18.14 -20.42 20.48
CA PRO A 58 19.30 -21.30 20.67
C PRO A 58 19.47 -22.29 19.51
N GLY A 59 20.71 -22.52 19.10
CA GLY A 59 21.06 -23.41 17.98
C GLY A 59 20.86 -22.81 16.60
N ALA A 60 20.22 -21.64 16.48
CA ALA A 60 19.98 -21.02 15.19
C ALA A 60 21.21 -20.27 14.67
N GLN A 61 21.56 -20.54 13.42
CA GLN A 61 22.50 -19.75 12.64
C GLN A 61 21.77 -18.55 12.03
N VAL A 62 22.49 -17.40 11.90
CA VAL A 62 21.98 -16.20 11.24
C VAL A 62 22.55 -16.14 9.83
N LEU A 63 21.73 -16.47 8.83
CA LEU A 63 22.12 -16.52 7.44
C LEU A 63 21.56 -15.30 6.69
N ASN A 64 22.45 -14.54 6.03
CA ASN A 64 22.07 -13.31 5.33
C ASN A 64 22.18 -13.50 3.82
N TYR A 65 21.10 -13.23 3.11
CA TYR A 65 21.03 -13.36 1.67
C TYR A 65 20.68 -12.04 0.99
N LYS A 66 21.12 -11.89 -0.27
CA LYS A 66 20.85 -10.71 -1.11
C LYS A 66 20.50 -11.18 -2.52
N PHE A 67 19.40 -10.68 -3.04
CA PHE A 67 19.00 -10.89 -4.43
C PHE A 67 19.16 -9.59 -5.22
N GLY A 68 19.81 -9.63 -6.37
CA GLY A 68 20.15 -8.47 -7.20
C GLY A 68 21.64 -8.32 -7.45
N PRO A 69 22.18 -7.11 -7.78
CA PRO A 69 21.49 -5.81 -7.68
C PRO A 69 20.47 -5.60 -8.79
N MET A 70 19.33 -5.02 -8.43
CA MET A 70 18.26 -4.68 -9.35
C MET A 70 18.24 -3.18 -9.62
N ARG A 71 18.16 -2.79 -10.90
CA ARG A 71 18.01 -1.39 -11.30
C ARG A 71 16.53 -1.05 -11.43
N ILE A 72 16.00 -0.35 -10.44
CA ILE A 72 14.60 0.05 -10.42
C ILE A 72 14.45 1.40 -11.13
N GLN A 73 13.71 1.39 -12.24
CA GLN A 73 13.43 2.60 -13.01
C GLN A 73 12.45 3.53 -12.27
N PRO A 74 12.50 4.84 -12.52
CA PRO A 74 11.49 5.76 -12.03
C PRO A 74 10.09 5.28 -12.44
N GLY A 75 9.17 5.15 -11.46
CA GLY A 75 7.80 4.76 -11.71
C GLY A 75 7.58 3.36 -12.26
N GLN A 76 8.59 2.50 -12.15
CA GLN A 76 8.48 1.09 -12.57
C GLN A 76 7.30 0.42 -11.87
N ASN A 77 6.47 -0.27 -12.66
CA ASN A 77 5.30 -1.01 -12.23
C ASN A 77 5.36 -2.44 -12.78
N ILE A 78 6.38 -3.18 -12.37
CA ILE A 78 6.71 -4.53 -12.86
C ILE A 78 6.71 -5.52 -11.71
N ILE A 79 6.02 -6.62 -11.90
CA ILE A 79 6.12 -7.82 -11.06
C ILE A 79 7.15 -8.73 -11.71
N ASN A 80 8.25 -8.98 -11.01
CA ASN A 80 9.29 -9.89 -11.47
C ASN A 80 9.12 -11.25 -10.78
N ILE A 81 9.26 -12.32 -11.54
CA ILE A 81 9.24 -13.70 -11.04
C ILE A 81 10.57 -14.36 -11.40
N ASP A 82 11.41 -14.58 -10.41
CA ASP A 82 12.79 -15.05 -10.57
C ASP A 82 13.07 -16.32 -9.77
N LEU A 83 13.96 -17.18 -10.30
CA LEU A 83 14.50 -18.29 -9.53
C LEU A 83 15.42 -17.77 -8.43
N GLN A 84 15.19 -18.23 -7.20
CA GLN A 84 15.96 -17.85 -6.04
C GLN A 84 17.01 -18.93 -5.73
N LYS A 85 18.29 -18.58 -5.82
CA LYS A 85 19.42 -19.48 -5.61
C LYS A 85 20.09 -19.30 -4.24
N GLU A 86 20.04 -18.11 -3.70
CA GLU A 86 20.61 -17.77 -2.39
C GLU A 86 19.73 -18.33 -1.28
N ARG A 87 20.13 -19.48 -0.74
CA ARG A 87 19.38 -20.25 0.27
C ARG A 87 20.37 -21.15 1.03
N PRO A 88 19.97 -21.79 2.16
CA PRO A 88 20.86 -22.70 2.89
C PRO A 88 21.36 -23.85 2.01
N ASP A 89 22.60 -24.27 2.22
CA ASP A 89 23.26 -25.36 1.51
C ASP A 89 23.12 -26.73 2.22
N VAL A 90 22.48 -26.73 3.38
CA VAL A 90 22.19 -27.91 4.18
C VAL A 90 20.71 -27.97 4.56
N ASN A 91 20.21 -29.17 4.85
CA ASN A 91 18.85 -29.37 5.32
C ASN A 91 18.68 -28.87 6.76
N GLY A 92 17.45 -28.45 7.13
CA GLY A 92 17.15 -27.97 8.47
C GLY A 92 15.79 -27.34 8.59
N TYR A 93 15.69 -26.40 9.50
CA TYR A 93 14.46 -25.65 9.79
C TYR A 93 14.71 -24.16 9.75
N ILE A 94 13.86 -23.42 9.05
CA ILE A 94 13.78 -21.97 9.12
C ILE A 94 12.90 -21.63 10.33
N VAL A 95 13.45 -20.97 11.33
CA VAL A 95 12.74 -20.60 12.56
C VAL A 95 12.52 -19.09 12.65
N GLY A 96 13.09 -18.33 11.74
CA GLY A 96 12.84 -16.89 11.59
C GLY A 96 13.17 -16.42 10.19
N PHE A 97 12.39 -15.45 9.69
CA PHE A 97 12.55 -14.85 8.38
C PHE A 97 12.39 -13.33 8.48
N ARG A 98 13.40 -12.58 8.04
CA ARG A 98 13.44 -11.12 8.12
C ARG A 98 13.73 -10.51 6.76
N PRO A 99 12.71 -10.03 6.07
CA PRO A 99 12.87 -9.40 4.76
C PRO A 99 13.40 -7.97 4.88
N GLY A 100 14.04 -7.48 3.83
CA GLY A 100 14.53 -6.12 3.76
C GLY A 100 14.87 -5.67 2.34
N LEU A 101 15.23 -4.40 2.22
CA LEU A 101 15.66 -3.76 0.99
C LEU A 101 16.83 -2.85 1.32
N VAL A 102 17.91 -2.89 0.51
CA VAL A 102 19.07 -2.04 0.72
C VAL A 102 19.59 -1.47 -0.60
N TYR A 103 20.17 -0.27 -0.57
CA TYR A 103 20.87 0.28 -1.72
C TYR A 103 22.11 -0.55 -2.05
N ALA A 104 22.31 -0.81 -3.34
CA ALA A 104 23.50 -1.52 -3.82
C ALA A 104 24.79 -0.72 -3.57
N SER A 105 24.72 0.61 -3.52
CA SER A 105 25.87 1.50 -3.37
C SER A 105 26.46 1.54 -1.97
N ASN A 106 25.66 1.32 -0.91
CA ASN A 106 26.12 1.55 0.47
C ASN A 106 25.52 0.60 1.51
N GLY A 107 24.66 -0.34 1.11
CA GLY A 107 24.03 -1.31 2.00
C GLY A 107 23.00 -0.74 3.00
N LYS A 108 22.65 0.54 2.89
CA LYS A 108 21.65 1.16 3.77
C LYS A 108 20.24 0.93 3.21
N SER A 109 19.28 0.74 4.09
CA SER A 109 17.86 0.66 3.70
C SER A 109 17.37 1.99 3.14
N PRO A 110 16.63 1.98 2.01
CA PRO A 110 15.99 3.19 1.50
C PRO A 110 14.77 3.56 2.36
N SER A 111 14.54 4.87 2.50
CA SER A 111 13.26 5.34 3.06
C SER A 111 12.11 5.01 2.10
N VAL A 112 10.94 4.65 2.65
CA VAL A 112 9.72 4.34 1.90
C VAL A 112 9.26 5.46 0.95
N LYS A 113 9.67 6.69 1.18
CA LYS A 113 9.41 7.84 0.29
C LYS A 113 10.31 7.90 -0.94
N ILE A 114 11.32 7.04 -1.02
CA ILE A 114 12.29 7.01 -2.12
C ILE A 114 12.15 5.72 -2.92
N VAL A 115 12.33 4.58 -2.28
CA VAL A 115 12.10 3.26 -2.86
C VAL A 115 11.43 2.41 -1.81
N HIS A 116 10.34 1.74 -2.16
CA HIS A 116 9.68 0.83 -1.23
C HIS A 116 9.45 -0.55 -1.85
N LEU A 117 9.47 -1.55 -0.99
CA LEU A 117 9.12 -2.91 -1.31
C LEU A 117 7.60 -3.05 -1.36
N HIS A 118 7.02 -3.01 -2.57
CA HIS A 118 5.58 -3.15 -2.71
C HIS A 118 5.14 -4.56 -2.26
N HIS A 119 5.82 -5.59 -2.76
CA HIS A 119 5.74 -6.95 -2.25
C HIS A 119 6.97 -7.77 -2.64
N ALA A 120 7.23 -8.80 -1.85
CA ALA A 120 8.09 -9.93 -2.18
C ALA A 120 7.48 -11.20 -1.60
N VAL A 121 7.28 -12.21 -2.42
CA VAL A 121 6.71 -13.50 -2.03
C VAL A 121 7.69 -14.59 -2.45
N TRP A 122 8.17 -15.35 -1.47
CA TRP A 122 8.98 -16.54 -1.71
C TRP A 122 8.07 -17.75 -1.83
N LEU A 123 8.03 -18.29 -3.04
CA LEU A 123 7.31 -19.52 -3.35
C LEU A 123 8.28 -20.67 -3.22
N VAL A 124 7.91 -21.67 -2.46
CA VAL A 124 8.75 -22.86 -2.16
C VAL A 124 7.99 -24.12 -2.52
N GLY A 125 8.69 -25.11 -3.09
CA GLY A 125 8.12 -26.40 -3.45
C GLY A 125 9.20 -27.37 -3.94
N ASP A 126 8.83 -28.63 -4.11
CA ASP A 126 9.76 -29.67 -4.60
C ASP A 126 10.05 -29.54 -6.11
N SER A 127 9.21 -28.77 -6.82
CA SER A 127 9.35 -28.50 -8.25
C SER A 127 8.64 -27.19 -8.62
N LEU A 128 8.84 -26.71 -9.84
CA LEU A 128 8.14 -25.53 -10.36
C LEU A 128 6.59 -25.69 -10.42
N THR A 129 6.10 -26.93 -10.43
CA THR A 129 4.66 -27.21 -10.48
C THR A 129 4.03 -27.39 -9.10
N SER A 130 4.84 -27.51 -8.04
CA SER A 130 4.38 -27.67 -6.65
C SER A 130 4.66 -26.43 -5.78
N LEU A 131 5.02 -25.31 -6.40
CA LEU A 131 5.31 -24.06 -5.69
C LEU A 131 4.09 -23.53 -4.96
N LYS A 132 4.28 -23.14 -3.69
CA LYS A 132 3.29 -22.44 -2.88
C LYS A 132 3.93 -21.24 -2.18
N PRO A 133 3.19 -20.14 -1.98
CA PRO A 133 3.68 -19.01 -1.21
C PRO A 133 3.99 -19.44 0.23
N THR A 134 5.22 -19.23 0.68
CA THR A 134 5.69 -19.66 2.00
C THR A 134 6.07 -18.50 2.89
N PHE A 135 6.84 -17.53 2.38
CA PHE A 135 7.18 -16.30 3.06
C PHE A 135 6.78 -15.11 2.20
N ALA A 136 6.46 -14.00 2.84
CA ALA A 136 6.09 -12.78 2.14
C ALA A 136 6.54 -11.53 2.89
N ALA A 137 6.67 -10.45 2.17
CA ALA A 137 6.86 -9.12 2.73
C ALA A 137 6.24 -8.08 1.80
N GLY A 138 5.70 -7.04 2.39
CA GLY A 138 5.52 -5.76 1.74
C GLY A 138 6.37 -4.71 2.45
N GLU A 139 5.95 -3.46 2.41
CA GLU A 139 6.70 -2.39 3.07
C GLU A 139 6.62 -2.47 4.61
N GLU A 140 5.63 -3.16 5.14
CA GLU A 140 5.53 -3.46 6.57
C GLU A 140 6.66 -4.35 7.08
N LYS A 141 7.39 -5.03 6.19
CA LYS A 141 8.56 -5.87 6.48
C LYS A 141 8.37 -6.77 7.70
N THR A 142 7.19 -7.38 7.82
CA THR A 142 6.85 -8.25 8.95
C THR A 142 7.89 -9.37 9.10
N TYR A 143 8.41 -9.54 10.31
CA TYR A 143 9.29 -10.67 10.62
C TYR A 143 8.44 -11.90 10.93
N PHE A 144 8.72 -12.98 10.22
CA PHE A 144 8.13 -14.27 10.52
C PHE A 144 9.00 -14.96 11.56
N ASN A 145 8.44 -15.21 12.74
CA ASN A 145 9.05 -16.02 13.79
C ASN A 145 8.19 -17.26 13.98
N ALA A 146 8.78 -18.43 13.82
CA ALA A 146 8.13 -19.64 14.30
C ALA A 146 8.07 -19.56 15.84
N PRO A 147 6.95 -19.95 16.47
CA PRO A 147 6.93 -20.07 17.93
C PRO A 147 8.00 -21.06 18.43
N PRO A 148 8.44 -20.96 19.68
CA PRO A 148 9.43 -21.90 20.24
C PRO A 148 9.04 -23.36 20.03
N GLY A 149 9.98 -24.16 19.50
CA GLY A 149 9.76 -25.57 19.17
C GLY A 149 9.10 -25.83 17.78
N TYR A 150 8.92 -24.80 16.95
CA TYR A 150 8.40 -24.93 15.59
C TYR A 150 9.35 -24.34 14.56
N GLY A 151 9.23 -24.81 13.31
CA GLY A 151 10.03 -24.28 12.19
C GLY A 151 9.53 -24.78 10.83
N TRP A 152 9.71 -23.96 9.79
CA TRP A 152 9.44 -24.37 8.41
C TRP A 152 10.52 -25.34 7.95
N ARG A 153 10.10 -26.54 7.56
CA ARG A 153 11.04 -27.55 7.04
C ARG A 153 11.69 -27.06 5.75
N TYR A 154 13.01 -27.09 5.70
CA TYR A 154 13.81 -26.77 4.54
C TYR A 154 14.65 -27.97 4.11
N THR A 155 14.68 -28.25 2.80
CA THR A 155 15.61 -29.19 2.18
C THR A 155 16.33 -28.55 1.00
N THR A 156 17.55 -28.93 0.75
CA THR A 156 18.37 -28.41 -0.36
C THR A 156 17.80 -28.74 -1.75
N SER A 157 16.93 -29.75 -1.85
CA SER A 157 16.23 -30.14 -3.09
C SER A 157 15.08 -29.22 -3.47
N GLN A 158 14.57 -28.38 -2.53
CA GLN A 158 13.46 -27.49 -2.80
C GLN A 158 13.82 -26.44 -3.86
N THR A 159 12.85 -26.13 -4.70
CA THR A 159 12.88 -25.01 -5.65
C THR A 159 12.30 -23.76 -4.97
N TRP A 160 13.03 -22.67 -5.06
CA TRP A 160 12.60 -21.38 -4.57
C TRP A 160 12.42 -20.41 -5.74
N VAL A 161 11.28 -19.71 -5.74
CA VAL A 161 10.94 -18.67 -6.72
C VAL A 161 10.53 -17.41 -5.95
N LEU A 162 11.00 -16.26 -6.41
CA LEU A 162 10.71 -14.97 -5.84
C LEU A 162 9.81 -14.19 -6.79
N ASN A 163 8.59 -13.87 -6.33
CA ASN A 163 7.71 -12.90 -6.97
C ASN A 163 7.88 -11.58 -6.23
N HIS A 164 8.34 -10.53 -6.91
CA HIS A 164 8.61 -9.25 -6.24
C HIS A 164 8.25 -8.03 -7.10
N MET A 165 7.89 -6.97 -6.41
CA MET A 165 7.58 -5.67 -7.00
C MET A 165 8.18 -4.57 -6.11
N ILE A 166 8.94 -3.68 -6.72
CA ILE A 166 9.63 -2.58 -6.02
C ILE A 166 9.30 -1.27 -6.72
N HIS A 167 8.82 -0.29 -5.98
CA HIS A 167 8.50 1.02 -6.52
C HIS A 167 9.62 2.03 -6.25
N ASN A 168 10.03 2.73 -7.28
CA ASN A 168 10.91 3.89 -7.18
C ASN A 168 10.08 5.18 -7.31
N LEU A 169 9.91 5.89 -6.21
CA LEU A 169 9.09 7.10 -6.13
C LEU A 169 9.85 8.37 -6.56
N THR A 170 11.05 8.23 -7.09
CA THR A 170 11.91 9.36 -7.52
C THR A 170 12.09 9.39 -9.03
N ALA A 171 12.52 10.53 -9.56
CA ALA A 171 12.78 10.72 -10.99
C ALA A 171 14.11 10.11 -11.49
N ASN A 172 14.89 9.48 -10.61
CA ASN A 172 16.17 8.88 -10.96
C ASN A 172 16.18 7.38 -10.67
N PRO A 173 16.79 6.55 -11.54
CA PRO A 173 16.95 5.12 -11.28
C PRO A 173 17.65 4.84 -9.96
N ARG A 174 17.32 3.73 -9.32
CA ARG A 174 17.93 3.28 -8.07
C ARG A 174 18.36 1.82 -8.21
N ASN A 175 19.57 1.51 -7.69
CA ASN A 175 20.04 0.14 -7.64
C ASN A 175 19.90 -0.38 -6.20
N VAL A 176 19.19 -1.50 -6.05
CA VAL A 176 18.88 -2.09 -4.74
C VAL A 176 19.12 -3.58 -4.75
N TYR A 177 19.34 -4.15 -3.55
CA TYR A 177 19.20 -5.57 -3.28
C TYR A 177 17.95 -5.79 -2.45
N LEU A 178 17.14 -6.78 -2.82
CA LEU A 178 16.21 -7.40 -1.90
C LEU A 178 17.04 -8.28 -0.96
N THR A 179 16.83 -8.13 0.34
CA THR A 179 17.58 -8.88 1.35
C THR A 179 16.63 -9.69 2.21
N TYR A 180 17.12 -10.78 2.74
CA TYR A 180 16.44 -11.52 3.80
C TYR A 180 17.45 -12.22 4.69
N THR A 181 17.14 -12.24 5.98
CA THR A 181 17.90 -12.96 6.99
C THR A 181 17.07 -14.13 7.47
N LEU A 182 17.66 -15.31 7.45
CA LEU A 182 17.06 -16.51 8.03
C LEU A 182 17.67 -16.78 9.40
N TYR A 183 16.84 -17.15 10.36
CA TYR A 183 17.26 -17.89 11.52
C TYR A 183 17.06 -19.37 11.20
N PHE A 184 18.14 -20.11 11.14
CA PHE A 184 18.19 -21.46 10.57
C PHE A 184 18.81 -22.44 11.55
N ILE A 185 18.12 -23.54 11.84
CA ILE A 185 18.61 -24.65 12.65
C ILE A 185 18.91 -25.82 11.69
N PRO A 186 20.19 -26.14 11.42
CA PRO A 186 20.55 -27.28 10.56
C PRO A 186 20.20 -28.60 11.22
N ASP A 187 19.92 -29.62 10.42
CA ASP A 187 19.61 -30.99 10.92
C ASP A 187 20.69 -31.59 11.84
N THR A 188 21.91 -31.09 11.72
CA THR A 188 23.04 -31.51 12.56
C THR A 188 23.05 -30.88 13.94
N ALA A 189 22.24 -29.82 14.17
CA ALA A 189 22.14 -29.19 15.48
C ALA A 189 21.27 -30.02 16.44
N PRO A 190 21.64 -30.18 17.72
CA PRO A 190 20.85 -30.92 18.70
C PRO A 190 19.40 -30.41 18.83
N GLU A 191 19.21 -29.13 18.68
CA GLU A 191 17.91 -28.45 18.76
C GLU A 191 16.94 -28.90 17.67
N ALA A 192 17.44 -29.34 16.51
CA ALA A 192 16.62 -29.78 15.39
C ALA A 192 15.70 -30.97 15.75
N ALA A 193 16.15 -31.83 16.67
CA ALA A 193 15.36 -32.98 17.14
C ALA A 193 14.06 -32.58 17.86
N ASN A 194 14.00 -31.36 18.36
CA ASN A 194 12.86 -30.82 19.13
C ASN A 194 11.98 -29.84 18.31
N ILE A 195 12.23 -29.71 17.00
CA ILE A 195 11.46 -28.83 16.13
C ILE A 195 10.30 -29.59 15.48
N THR A 196 9.10 -29.14 15.75
CA THR A 196 7.90 -29.56 15.01
C THR A 196 7.82 -28.80 13.70
N ALA A 197 7.79 -29.53 12.61
CA ALA A 197 7.65 -28.94 11.27
C ALA A 197 6.30 -28.23 11.14
N ILE A 198 6.33 -27.04 10.59
CA ILE A 198 5.13 -26.29 10.17
C ILE A 198 5.18 -26.03 8.68
N ASP A 199 4.01 -25.91 8.10
CA ASP A 199 3.80 -25.47 6.73
C ASP A 199 3.12 -24.10 6.72
N THR A 200 3.02 -23.49 5.54
CA THR A 200 2.33 -22.23 5.34
C THR A 200 0.99 -22.46 4.65
N GLN A 201 -0.09 -22.05 5.30
CA GLN A 201 -1.37 -21.86 4.65
C GLN A 201 -1.50 -20.39 4.26
N TRP A 202 -1.47 -20.14 2.95
CA TRP A 202 -1.67 -18.79 2.40
C TRP A 202 -3.15 -18.46 2.36
N MET A 203 -3.51 -17.35 2.97
CA MET A 203 -4.87 -16.81 2.95
C MET A 203 -4.86 -15.42 2.31
N ASP A 204 -5.67 -15.24 1.28
CA ASP A 204 -5.75 -14.02 0.51
C ASP A 204 -7.21 -13.69 0.17
N VAL A 205 -7.62 -12.43 0.30
CA VAL A 205 -9.00 -12.02 0.00
C VAL A 205 -9.38 -12.20 -1.48
N GLN A 206 -8.39 -12.31 -2.37
CA GLN A 206 -8.56 -12.57 -3.81
C GLN A 206 -8.11 -13.97 -4.24
N GLY A 207 -7.60 -14.79 -3.29
CA GLY A 207 -6.98 -16.07 -3.55
C GLY A 207 -5.56 -15.97 -4.11
N ILE A 208 -4.97 -17.13 -4.43
CA ILE A 208 -3.60 -17.20 -4.93
C ILE A 208 -3.57 -16.68 -6.37
N LYS A 209 -3.00 -15.51 -6.56
CA LYS A 209 -2.80 -14.85 -7.85
C LYS A 209 -1.45 -14.15 -7.86
N PRO A 210 -0.85 -13.91 -9.04
CA PRO A 210 0.38 -13.11 -9.12
C PRO A 210 0.24 -11.69 -8.56
N TYR A 211 -0.98 -11.11 -8.65
CA TYR A 211 -1.30 -9.77 -8.13
C TYR A 211 -2.74 -9.73 -7.59
N PRO A 212 -2.95 -10.09 -6.31
CA PRO A 212 -4.28 -10.26 -5.73
C PRO A 212 -4.82 -8.96 -5.13
N VAL A 213 -5.28 -8.04 -5.96
CA VAL A 213 -5.69 -6.69 -5.56
C VAL A 213 -7.19 -6.42 -5.71
N PHE A 214 -7.70 -5.46 -4.93
CA PHE A 214 -9.05 -4.93 -5.02
C PHE A 214 -9.07 -3.42 -4.76
N ASP A 215 -10.23 -2.75 -5.01
CA ASP A 215 -10.40 -1.33 -4.77
C ASP A 215 -11.30 -1.07 -3.56
N ALA A 216 -10.83 -0.22 -2.65
CA ALA A 216 -11.60 0.32 -1.54
C ALA A 216 -11.99 1.77 -1.82
N ILE A 217 -13.22 1.99 -2.30
CA ILE A 217 -13.66 3.28 -2.84
C ILE A 217 -14.17 4.20 -1.74
N LYS A 218 -13.75 5.47 -1.77
CA LYS A 218 -14.15 6.51 -0.81
C LYS A 218 -15.66 6.56 -0.61
N GLY A 219 -16.07 6.53 0.65
CA GLY A 219 -17.46 6.62 1.07
C GLY A 219 -18.24 5.30 1.00
N LYS A 220 -17.65 4.22 0.44
CA LYS A 220 -18.23 2.87 0.52
C LYS A 220 -17.86 2.21 1.85
N GLY A 221 -18.77 1.40 2.38
CA GLY A 221 -18.60 0.68 3.63
C GLY A 221 -19.55 1.16 4.72
N THR A 222 -19.26 0.82 5.97
CA THR A 222 -20.07 1.14 7.13
C THR A 222 -19.53 2.35 7.86
N LYS A 223 -20.40 3.33 8.17
CA LYS A 223 -20.03 4.45 9.05
C LYS A 223 -19.92 3.95 10.48
N THR A 224 -18.77 4.21 11.09
CA THR A 224 -18.54 3.91 12.50
C THR A 224 -19.13 4.99 13.41
N ARG A 225 -19.23 4.70 14.70
CA ARG A 225 -19.62 5.70 15.70
C ARG A 225 -18.64 6.86 15.82
N SER A 226 -17.38 6.65 15.50
CA SER A 226 -16.34 7.68 15.47
C SER A 226 -16.41 8.59 14.23
N GLY A 227 -17.31 8.32 13.27
CA GLY A 227 -17.51 9.11 12.07
C GLY A 227 -16.60 8.73 10.90
N THR A 228 -15.78 7.68 11.03
CA THR A 228 -15.03 7.09 9.94
C THR A 228 -15.95 6.20 9.07
N THR A 229 -15.54 5.90 7.85
CA THR A 229 -16.20 4.91 7.00
C THR A 229 -15.22 3.78 6.77
N GLU A 230 -15.63 2.56 7.11
CA GLU A 230 -14.81 1.35 7.02
C GLU A 230 -15.42 0.40 5.99
N PHE A 231 -14.60 -0.02 5.04
CA PHE A 231 -14.97 -0.97 4.00
C PHE A 231 -14.23 -2.28 4.22
N THR A 232 -15.00 -3.37 4.41
CA THR A 232 -14.47 -4.72 4.60
C THR A 232 -14.66 -5.53 3.32
N TYR A 233 -13.56 -5.92 2.69
CA TYR A 233 -13.54 -6.78 1.53
C TYR A 233 -13.25 -8.24 1.95
N PRO A 234 -13.92 -9.26 1.38
CA PRO A 234 -14.95 -9.19 0.34
C PRO A 234 -16.37 -8.97 0.88
N ASP A 235 -16.58 -8.95 2.18
CA ASP A 235 -17.90 -9.04 2.83
C ASP A 235 -18.86 -7.91 2.40
N GLN A 236 -18.34 -6.72 2.15
CA GLN A 236 -19.11 -5.54 1.74
C GLN A 236 -19.00 -5.24 0.24
N ASP A 237 -18.41 -6.13 -0.55
CA ASP A 237 -18.40 -6.00 -2.00
C ASP A 237 -19.43 -6.91 -2.65
N PRO A 238 -20.59 -6.37 -3.08
CA PRO A 238 -21.62 -7.18 -3.73
C PRO A 238 -21.20 -7.76 -5.08
N LYS A 239 -20.03 -7.33 -5.61
CA LYS A 239 -19.47 -7.82 -6.87
C LYS A 239 -18.32 -8.80 -6.67
N ALA A 240 -17.86 -8.99 -5.42
CA ALA A 240 -16.82 -9.97 -5.15
C ALA A 240 -17.25 -11.35 -5.67
N TYR A 241 -16.40 -11.98 -6.46
CA TYR A 241 -16.60 -13.33 -7.02
C TYR A 241 -17.82 -13.53 -7.93
N LYS A 242 -18.52 -12.45 -8.38
CA LYS A 242 -19.68 -12.59 -9.27
C LYS A 242 -19.33 -13.08 -10.67
N ALA A 243 -18.11 -12.85 -11.12
CA ALA A 243 -17.71 -13.18 -12.48
C ALA A 243 -17.62 -14.68 -12.74
N ASP A 244 -17.24 -15.46 -11.73
CA ASP A 244 -17.03 -16.91 -11.86
C ASP A 244 -17.63 -17.72 -10.70
N GLY A 245 -18.23 -17.06 -9.70
CA GLY A 245 -18.84 -17.72 -8.55
C GLY A 245 -17.87 -18.38 -7.57
N VAL A 246 -16.56 -18.29 -7.81
CA VAL A 246 -15.54 -18.93 -6.98
C VAL A 246 -15.21 -18.06 -5.77
N VAL A 247 -15.43 -18.59 -4.57
CA VAL A 247 -15.10 -17.92 -3.31
C VAL A 247 -13.64 -18.18 -2.97
N ARG A 248 -12.76 -17.19 -3.16
CA ARG A 248 -11.30 -17.35 -3.08
C ARG A 248 -10.69 -17.04 -1.72
N ASN A 249 -11.37 -16.29 -0.89
CA ASN A 249 -10.89 -15.93 0.45
C ASN A 249 -11.07 -17.05 1.49
N ARG A 250 -11.33 -18.29 1.07
CA ARG A 250 -11.63 -19.43 1.92
C ARG A 250 -10.71 -20.61 1.61
N TRP A 251 -10.38 -21.34 2.65
CA TRP A 251 -9.74 -22.64 2.56
C TRP A 251 -10.51 -23.65 3.41
N VAL A 252 -10.89 -24.76 2.82
CA VAL A 252 -11.50 -25.87 3.55
C VAL A 252 -10.36 -26.71 4.11
N VAL A 253 -10.32 -26.83 5.43
CA VAL A 253 -9.31 -27.61 6.15
C VAL A 253 -9.41 -29.07 5.73
N ASP A 254 -8.33 -29.62 5.22
CA ASP A 254 -8.28 -30.97 4.62
C ASP A 254 -7.85 -32.07 5.61
N HIS A 255 -7.29 -31.69 6.76
CA HIS A 255 -6.88 -32.59 7.84
C HIS A 255 -6.97 -31.88 9.21
N ASP A 256 -7.02 -32.65 10.28
CA ASP A 256 -6.94 -32.11 11.64
C ASP A 256 -5.54 -31.59 11.93
N ALA A 257 -5.43 -30.33 12.40
CA ALA A 257 -4.17 -29.64 12.59
C ALA A 257 -4.25 -28.60 13.72
N THR A 258 -3.14 -27.94 14.00
CA THR A 258 -3.09 -26.75 14.85
C THR A 258 -2.45 -25.60 14.08
N LEU A 259 -3.13 -24.45 14.05
CA LEU A 259 -2.55 -23.19 13.59
C LEU A 259 -1.70 -22.64 14.73
N VAL A 260 -0.47 -22.22 14.45
CA VAL A 260 0.50 -21.84 15.49
C VAL A 260 1.04 -20.41 15.37
N SER A 261 0.88 -19.79 14.21
CA SER A 261 1.29 -18.40 13.99
C SER A 261 0.53 -17.76 12.84
N THR A 262 0.35 -16.46 12.88
CA THR A 262 -0.10 -15.68 11.71
C THR A 262 0.23 -14.20 11.85
N ALA A 263 0.41 -13.55 10.70
CA ALA A 263 0.51 -12.10 10.54
C ALA A 263 -0.16 -11.68 9.22
N GLY A 264 -0.59 -10.42 9.17
CA GLY A 264 -1.27 -9.86 8.01
C GLY A 264 -0.38 -8.99 7.13
N HIS A 265 -0.92 -8.65 5.95
CA HIS A 265 -0.38 -7.67 5.02
C HIS A 265 -1.51 -6.77 4.50
N LEU A 266 -1.27 -5.47 4.47
CA LEU A 266 -2.17 -4.43 3.97
C LEU A 266 -1.39 -3.31 3.28
N HIS A 267 -2.04 -2.65 2.34
CA HIS A 267 -1.56 -1.39 1.77
C HIS A 267 -2.03 -0.17 2.58
N PRO A 268 -1.52 1.06 2.29
CA PRO A 268 -2.06 2.28 2.86
C PRO A 268 -3.58 2.36 2.75
N GLY A 269 -4.21 2.90 3.79
CA GLY A 269 -5.67 2.86 3.94
C GLY A 269 -6.16 1.68 4.76
N GLY A 270 -5.38 0.60 4.85
CA GLY A 270 -5.73 -0.59 5.59
C GLY A 270 -5.75 -0.38 7.10
N LEU A 271 -6.64 -1.05 7.79
CA LEU A 271 -6.80 -1.00 9.25
C LEU A 271 -6.44 -2.33 9.89
N TRP A 272 -6.98 -3.43 9.38
CA TRP A 272 -6.72 -4.79 9.86
C TRP A 272 -7.12 -5.84 8.84
N THR A 273 -6.56 -7.04 9.00
CA THR A 273 -7.06 -8.29 8.42
C THR A 273 -7.62 -9.18 9.52
N ASP A 274 -8.75 -9.83 9.25
CA ASP A 274 -9.37 -10.80 10.14
C ASP A 274 -9.22 -12.22 9.59
N LEU A 275 -8.77 -13.15 10.44
CA LEU A 275 -8.80 -14.58 10.19
C LEU A 275 -9.98 -15.18 10.94
N ASN A 276 -10.88 -15.82 10.21
CA ASN A 276 -12.08 -16.43 10.76
C ASN A 276 -12.09 -17.94 10.49
N ILE A 277 -12.81 -18.67 11.34
CA ILE A 277 -13.10 -20.09 11.18
C ILE A 277 -14.60 -20.31 11.22
N THR A 278 -15.11 -21.16 10.35
CA THR A 278 -16.53 -21.56 10.31
C THR A 278 -16.64 -23.07 10.47
N ARG A 279 -17.50 -23.51 11.40
CA ARG A 279 -17.90 -24.91 11.62
C ARG A 279 -19.39 -24.94 11.86
N ASP A 280 -20.11 -25.85 11.22
CA ASP A 280 -21.56 -26.05 11.38
C ASP A 280 -22.39 -24.74 11.23
N GLY A 281 -21.97 -23.89 10.29
CA GLY A 281 -22.61 -22.58 10.04
C GLY A 281 -22.28 -21.47 11.03
N VAL A 282 -21.53 -21.76 12.10
CA VAL A 282 -21.07 -20.76 13.08
C VAL A 282 -19.71 -20.24 12.69
N THR A 283 -19.57 -18.92 12.57
CA THR A 283 -18.27 -18.25 12.27
C THR A 283 -17.73 -17.55 13.49
N LYS A 284 -16.46 -17.75 13.79
CA LYS A 284 -15.71 -17.06 14.84
C LYS A 284 -14.43 -16.45 14.28
N ARG A 285 -14.11 -15.22 14.69
CA ARG A 285 -12.80 -14.64 14.45
C ARG A 285 -11.78 -15.26 15.41
N ILE A 286 -10.70 -15.81 14.86
CA ILE A 286 -9.64 -16.45 15.63
C ILE A 286 -8.41 -15.55 15.78
N PHE A 287 -8.23 -14.57 14.88
CA PHE A 287 -7.20 -13.53 15.04
C PHE A 287 -7.53 -12.27 14.24
N ARG A 288 -7.01 -11.14 14.71
CA ARG A 288 -7.00 -9.86 13.97
C ARG A 288 -5.58 -9.31 13.93
N SER A 289 -4.99 -9.24 12.75
CA SER A 289 -3.74 -8.53 12.52
C SER A 289 -4.02 -7.06 12.25
N ARG A 290 -3.45 -6.17 13.06
CA ARG A 290 -3.69 -4.72 13.03
C ARG A 290 -2.55 -3.98 12.36
N ALA A 291 -2.88 -3.00 11.52
CA ALA A 291 -1.91 -2.09 10.96
C ALA A 291 -1.58 -0.97 11.97
N ASN A 292 -0.30 -0.78 12.27
CA ASN A 292 0.21 0.32 13.09
C ASN A 292 1.01 1.28 12.23
N TYR A 293 0.50 2.49 12.02
CA TYR A 293 1.13 3.54 11.22
C TYR A 293 1.97 4.45 12.09
N PHE A 294 3.23 4.67 11.70
CA PHE A 294 4.17 5.50 12.45
C PHE A 294 4.15 6.97 12.05
N GLU A 295 3.62 7.28 10.88
CA GLU A 295 3.40 8.66 10.43
C GLU A 295 2.25 9.34 11.17
N PRO A 296 2.38 10.63 11.55
CA PRO A 296 1.28 11.39 12.12
C PRO A 296 0.04 11.47 11.20
N ALA A 297 0.23 11.32 9.89
CA ALA A 297 -0.86 11.26 8.92
C ALA A 297 -1.71 9.98 9.03
N GLY A 298 -1.21 8.95 9.73
CA GLY A 298 -1.90 7.68 9.95
C GLY A 298 -1.89 6.79 8.72
N ASN A 299 -3.02 6.14 8.45
CA ASN A 299 -3.18 5.11 7.42
C ASN A 299 -3.03 5.58 5.96
N VAL A 300 -2.54 6.77 5.72
CA VAL A 300 -2.20 7.29 4.38
C VAL A 300 -0.71 7.12 4.04
N SER A 301 0.01 6.34 4.80
CA SER A 301 1.46 6.17 4.72
C SER A 301 1.83 4.71 4.46
N TRP A 302 2.99 4.51 3.84
CA TRP A 302 3.66 3.22 3.75
C TRP A 302 4.56 2.90 4.96
N ASP A 303 4.69 3.82 5.92
CA ASP A 303 5.43 3.60 7.17
C ASP A 303 4.52 2.88 8.18
N VAL A 304 4.38 1.60 8.00
CA VAL A 304 3.43 0.72 8.69
C VAL A 304 4.11 -0.55 9.17
N ALA A 305 3.63 -1.11 10.27
CA ALA A 305 3.90 -2.48 10.69
C ALA A 305 2.58 -3.21 10.96
N MET A 306 2.54 -4.50 10.69
CA MET A 306 1.40 -5.36 11.00
C MET A 306 1.65 -6.11 12.30
N SER A 307 0.58 -6.39 13.05
CA SER A 307 0.71 -7.23 14.24
C SER A 307 0.66 -8.71 13.90
N ALA A 308 1.42 -9.50 14.68
CA ALA A 308 1.51 -10.96 14.62
C ALA A 308 0.95 -11.59 15.91
N THR A 309 0.61 -12.86 15.86
CA THR A 309 0.18 -13.66 17.02
C THR A 309 1.32 -13.89 18.01
N ASP A 310 1.00 -13.92 19.30
CA ASP A 310 1.93 -14.36 20.34
C ASP A 310 2.25 -15.86 20.25
N ASP A 311 3.32 -16.30 20.88
CA ASP A 311 3.81 -17.70 20.91
C ASP A 311 2.78 -18.69 21.49
N ASN A 312 1.85 -18.21 22.32
CA ASN A 312 0.80 -19.02 22.93
C ASN A 312 -0.42 -19.20 22.03
N TRP A 313 -0.48 -18.52 20.89
CA TRP A 313 -1.59 -18.65 19.97
C TRP A 313 -1.53 -20.00 19.26
N LYS A 314 -2.41 -20.92 19.68
CA LYS A 314 -2.55 -22.26 19.11
C LYS A 314 -4.03 -22.58 18.93
N VAL A 315 -4.45 -22.73 17.68
CA VAL A 315 -5.87 -22.96 17.33
C VAL A 315 -6.02 -24.30 16.64
N ASN A 316 -6.73 -25.23 17.30
CA ASN A 316 -7.05 -26.50 16.71
C ASN A 316 -8.16 -26.34 15.65
N VAL A 317 -7.88 -26.86 14.47
CA VAL A 317 -8.80 -26.93 13.34
C VAL A 317 -9.07 -28.38 13.01
N LYS A 318 -10.28 -28.66 12.55
CA LYS A 318 -10.72 -29.99 12.14
C LYS A 318 -10.92 -30.06 10.65
N LYS A 319 -10.72 -31.24 10.08
CA LYS A 319 -11.08 -31.49 8.69
C LYS A 319 -12.53 -31.08 8.44
N GLY A 320 -12.75 -30.27 7.41
CA GLY A 320 -14.04 -29.73 7.04
C GLY A 320 -14.35 -28.34 7.62
N ASP A 321 -13.59 -27.84 8.61
CA ASP A 321 -13.64 -26.44 8.99
C ASP A 321 -13.33 -25.54 7.78
N VAL A 322 -13.86 -24.33 7.77
CA VAL A 322 -13.57 -23.34 6.73
C VAL A 322 -12.85 -22.15 7.32
N LEU A 323 -11.58 -21.99 7.01
CA LEU A 323 -10.87 -20.73 7.28
C LEU A 323 -11.26 -19.69 6.23
N SER A 324 -11.45 -18.45 6.66
CA SER A 324 -11.69 -17.33 5.76
C SER A 324 -11.00 -16.05 6.26
N ILE A 325 -10.72 -15.15 5.32
CA ILE A 325 -10.04 -13.89 5.61
C ILE A 325 -10.84 -12.72 5.03
N SER A 326 -10.79 -11.59 5.73
CA SER A 326 -11.25 -10.31 5.22
C SER A 326 -10.26 -9.20 5.56
N ALA A 327 -10.30 -8.10 4.79
CA ALA A 327 -9.45 -6.94 4.97
C ALA A 327 -10.30 -5.67 5.08
N THR A 328 -10.04 -4.85 6.10
CA THR A 328 -10.80 -3.62 6.36
C THR A 328 -9.94 -2.39 6.07
N TYR A 329 -10.51 -1.45 5.31
CA TYR A 329 -9.89 -0.21 4.87
C TYR A 329 -10.68 1.01 5.31
N ASP A 330 -9.97 2.09 5.68
CA ASP A 330 -10.58 3.40 5.93
C ASP A 330 -10.86 4.10 4.59
N THR A 331 -12.13 4.17 4.22
CA THR A 331 -12.60 4.85 3.02
C THR A 331 -13.17 6.24 3.28
N SER A 332 -13.04 6.76 4.49
CA SER A 332 -13.55 8.10 4.83
C SER A 332 -12.74 9.21 4.15
N ARG A 333 -11.43 9.01 3.95
CA ARG A 333 -10.49 10.03 3.47
C ARG A 333 -10.25 9.98 1.98
N ALA A 334 -10.05 8.78 1.43
CA ALA A 334 -9.68 8.57 0.03
C ALA A 334 -10.20 7.23 -0.49
N SER A 335 -10.20 7.08 -1.81
CA SER A 335 -10.22 5.76 -2.44
C SER A 335 -8.80 5.17 -2.41
N TRP A 336 -8.72 3.87 -2.24
CA TRP A 336 -7.50 3.10 -2.23
C TRP A 336 -7.60 2.08 -3.36
N TYR A 337 -6.69 2.19 -4.32
CA TYR A 337 -6.69 1.35 -5.51
C TYR A 337 -5.62 0.29 -5.40
N GLU A 338 -5.91 -0.88 -5.99
CA GLU A 338 -4.98 -2.01 -6.03
C GLU A 338 -4.41 -2.36 -4.64
N VAL A 339 -5.30 -2.41 -3.64
CA VAL A 339 -4.94 -2.79 -2.29
C VAL A 339 -5.08 -4.29 -2.07
N MET A 340 -4.36 -4.81 -1.09
CA MET A 340 -4.30 -6.23 -0.76
C MET A 340 -4.86 -6.52 0.63
N GLY A 341 -5.19 -7.78 0.90
CA GLY A 341 -5.51 -8.29 2.22
C GLY A 341 -5.05 -9.73 2.30
N ILE A 342 -3.94 -9.99 3.00
CA ILE A 342 -3.29 -11.30 3.05
C ILE A 342 -3.01 -11.65 4.51
N MET A 343 -3.07 -12.94 4.83
CA MET A 343 -2.54 -13.49 6.07
C MET A 343 -1.73 -14.76 5.76
N VAL A 344 -0.57 -14.86 6.37
CA VAL A 344 0.31 -16.01 6.27
C VAL A 344 0.18 -16.82 7.55
N VAL A 345 -0.33 -18.03 7.46
CA VAL A 345 -0.69 -18.86 8.63
C VAL A 345 0.24 -20.05 8.73
N GLY A 346 0.95 -20.18 9.84
CA GLY A 346 1.74 -21.39 10.17
C GLY A 346 0.83 -22.50 10.68
N ILE A 347 0.90 -23.68 10.05
CA ILE A 347 0.06 -24.83 10.36
C ILE A 347 0.91 -26.09 10.57
N THR A 348 0.56 -26.91 11.56
CA THR A 348 1.18 -28.22 11.80
C THR A 348 0.50 -29.32 10.98
N ALA A 349 1.20 -30.41 10.71
CA ALA A 349 0.63 -31.57 10.00
C ALA A 349 -0.39 -32.36 10.84
N HIS A 350 -0.36 -32.21 12.16
CA HIS A 350 -1.26 -32.90 13.10
C HIS A 350 -1.55 -31.97 14.30
N PRO A 351 -2.63 -32.19 15.06
CA PRO A 351 -2.88 -31.45 16.29
C PRO A 351 -1.73 -31.58 17.28
N VAL A 352 -1.39 -30.46 17.93
CA VAL A 352 -0.30 -30.41 18.93
C VAL A 352 -0.85 -30.06 20.31
N PRO A 353 -0.13 -30.42 21.40
CA PRO A 353 -0.52 -30.08 22.77
C PRO A 353 -0.70 -28.56 22.97
N GLY A 354 -1.69 -28.19 23.77
CA GLY A 354 -2.02 -26.79 24.08
C GLY A 354 -2.85 -26.06 23.01
N GLY A 355 -3.23 -26.74 21.92
CA GLY A 355 -4.15 -26.16 20.95
C GLY A 355 -5.57 -26.03 21.51
N VAL A 356 -6.21 -24.90 21.25
CA VAL A 356 -7.59 -24.58 21.70
C VAL A 356 -8.56 -24.75 20.54
N ASP A 357 -9.63 -25.53 20.73
CA ASP A 357 -10.75 -25.55 19.79
C ASP A 357 -11.55 -24.25 19.97
N PRO A 358 -11.64 -23.39 18.92
CA PRO A 358 -12.26 -22.06 19.03
C PRO A 358 -13.77 -22.12 19.31
N PHE A 359 -14.41 -23.27 19.11
CA PHE A 359 -15.84 -23.42 19.34
C PHE A 359 -16.17 -23.81 20.79
N THR A 360 -15.22 -24.36 21.52
CA THR A 360 -15.39 -24.78 22.93
C THR A 360 -14.51 -24.01 23.92
N GLY A 361 -13.43 -23.39 23.45
CA GLY A 361 -12.49 -22.65 24.28
C GLY A 361 -12.32 -21.18 23.83
N THR A 362 -11.50 -20.43 24.58
CA THR A 362 -11.13 -19.05 24.28
C THR A 362 -9.76 -19.03 23.61
N VAL A 363 -9.71 -18.54 22.38
CA VAL A 363 -8.47 -18.34 21.62
C VAL A 363 -7.76 -17.08 22.14
N ASP A 364 -6.48 -17.16 22.40
CA ASP A 364 -5.65 -16.02 22.75
C ASP A 364 -5.67 -14.98 21.61
N GLN A 365 -5.87 -13.71 21.96
CA GLN A 365 -5.91 -12.58 21.03
C GLN A 365 -4.73 -11.63 21.23
N THR A 366 -3.73 -12.04 22.01
CA THR A 366 -2.51 -11.26 22.25
C THR A 366 -1.74 -11.10 20.95
N ASP A 367 -1.38 -9.87 20.63
CA ASP A 367 -0.63 -9.53 19.44
C ASP A 367 0.58 -8.63 19.76
N TYR A 368 1.57 -8.66 18.88
CA TYR A 368 2.74 -7.79 18.95
C TYR A 368 3.17 -7.32 17.57
N LEU A 369 3.88 -6.19 17.50
CA LEU A 369 4.57 -5.75 16.28
C LEU A 369 5.95 -6.40 16.25
N THR A 370 6.32 -6.98 15.12
CA THR A 370 7.62 -7.65 14.95
C THR A 370 8.78 -6.65 14.89
N HIS A 371 8.50 -5.39 14.61
CA HIS A 371 9.45 -4.28 14.69
C HIS A 371 8.74 -2.96 14.99
N GLY A 372 9.47 -2.01 15.52
CA GLY A 372 9.02 -0.63 15.67
C GLY A 372 9.19 0.16 14.37
N ARG A 373 9.12 1.49 14.48
CA ARG A 373 9.43 2.36 13.34
C ARG A 373 10.83 2.09 12.83
N LEU A 374 10.95 1.88 11.50
CA LEU A 374 12.24 1.60 10.89
C LEU A 374 13.13 2.87 10.84
N PRO A 375 14.44 2.73 11.10
CA PRO A 375 15.35 3.89 11.19
C PRO A 375 15.40 4.74 9.93
N GLU A 376 15.28 4.16 8.76
CA GLU A 376 15.29 4.85 7.47
C GLU A 376 14.06 5.76 7.27
N ASN A 377 13.02 5.60 8.09
CA ASN A 377 11.77 6.35 8.01
C ASN A 377 11.63 7.45 9.07
N ILE A 378 12.68 7.70 9.88
CA ILE A 378 12.63 8.64 11.02
C ILE A 378 12.58 10.12 10.62
N ASP A 379 12.89 10.48 9.38
CA ASP A 379 12.91 11.89 8.94
C ASP A 379 11.54 12.56 8.82
N SER A 380 10.50 11.88 9.11
CA SER A 380 9.13 12.22 8.80
C SER A 380 8.33 12.66 10.01
N GLY A 381 7.13 13.07 9.80
CA GLY A 381 6.25 13.55 10.84
C GLY A 381 6.32 15.04 11.06
N VAL A 382 7.30 15.73 10.54
CA VAL A 382 7.30 17.19 10.48
C VAL A 382 6.75 17.62 9.13
N ARG A 383 5.65 18.37 9.11
CA ARG A 383 5.13 19.01 7.91
C ARG A 383 6.16 19.98 7.35
N LYS A 384 7.06 19.50 6.53
CA LYS A 384 8.05 20.33 5.84
C LYS A 384 7.46 20.81 4.52
N LYS A 385 7.69 22.08 4.20
CA LYS A 385 7.45 22.57 2.83
C LYS A 385 8.33 21.74 1.89
N ASN A 386 7.74 21.27 0.80
CA ASN A 386 8.55 20.70 -0.28
C ASN A 386 9.28 21.88 -0.95
N PRO A 387 10.62 22.00 -0.82
CA PRO A 387 11.35 23.21 -1.20
C PRO A 387 11.32 23.50 -2.70
N GLY A 388 11.08 22.49 -3.52
CA GLY A 388 11.02 22.64 -4.98
C GLY A 388 9.64 23.05 -5.52
N LEU A 389 8.62 23.16 -4.68
CA LEU A 389 7.26 23.42 -5.15
C LEU A 389 6.78 24.84 -4.89
N ARG A 390 6.21 25.44 -5.93
CA ARG A 390 5.63 26.77 -5.88
C ARG A 390 4.24 26.74 -5.25
N ASN A 391 3.87 27.81 -4.52
CA ASN A 391 2.52 27.94 -3.98
C ASN A 391 1.55 28.48 -5.06
N PRO A 392 0.64 27.66 -5.60
CA PRO A 392 -0.22 28.05 -6.73
C PRO A 392 -1.25 29.13 -6.37
N ILE A 393 -1.58 29.30 -5.08
CA ILE A 393 -2.50 30.35 -4.62
C ILE A 393 -1.91 31.72 -4.92
N ARG A 394 -0.58 31.87 -4.81
CA ARG A 394 0.16 33.13 -5.04
C ARG A 394 0.58 33.35 -6.49
N LEU A 395 0.36 32.37 -7.36
CA LEU A 395 0.69 32.50 -8.78
C LEU A 395 -0.46 33.21 -9.53
N ARG A 396 -0.12 33.99 -10.54
CA ARG A 396 -1.13 34.48 -11.50
C ARG A 396 -1.76 33.32 -12.24
N THR A 397 -2.97 33.53 -12.74
CA THR A 397 -3.65 32.56 -13.61
C THR A 397 -2.90 32.41 -14.92
N GLY A 398 -2.72 31.17 -15.35
CA GLY A 398 -2.12 30.83 -16.64
C GLY A 398 -3.14 30.93 -17.79
N PRO A 399 -2.75 30.50 -19.00
CA PRO A 399 -3.65 30.48 -20.15
C PRO A 399 -4.83 29.53 -19.94
N TYR A 400 -5.91 29.74 -20.68
CA TYR A 400 -7.00 28.77 -20.76
C TYR A 400 -6.50 27.45 -21.36
N LYS A 401 -6.88 26.37 -20.72
CA LYS A 401 -6.62 25.00 -21.20
C LYS A 401 -7.84 24.13 -20.94
N ASP A 402 -8.12 23.27 -21.88
CA ASP A 402 -9.09 22.18 -21.77
C ASP A 402 -8.40 20.83 -21.55
N ARG A 403 -7.08 20.76 -21.80
CA ARG A 403 -6.28 19.54 -21.73
C ARG A 403 -4.91 19.77 -21.11
N ILE A 404 -4.46 18.81 -20.29
CA ILE A 404 -3.10 18.68 -19.76
C ILE A 404 -2.56 17.30 -20.13
N VAL A 405 -1.39 17.28 -20.74
CA VAL A 405 -0.67 16.05 -21.06
C VAL A 405 0.30 15.73 -19.91
N ILE A 406 0.36 14.47 -19.53
CA ILE A 406 1.34 13.90 -18.59
C ILE A 406 2.37 13.14 -19.43
N ASN A 407 3.62 13.50 -19.28
CA ASN A 407 4.74 12.83 -19.93
C ASN A 407 6.02 13.03 -19.12
N ASN A 408 6.84 11.99 -18.97
CA ASN A 408 8.09 12.00 -18.22
C ASN A 408 7.96 12.61 -16.82
N PHE A 409 6.93 12.22 -16.06
CA PHE A 409 6.62 12.73 -14.72
C PHE A 409 6.32 14.23 -14.63
N LEU A 410 5.93 14.84 -15.73
CA LEU A 410 5.65 16.27 -15.80
C LEU A 410 4.26 16.51 -16.38
N TYR A 411 3.63 17.57 -15.90
CA TYR A 411 2.41 18.12 -16.50
C TYR A 411 2.76 19.19 -17.54
N SER A 412 2.14 19.13 -18.70
CA SER A 412 2.40 20.09 -19.78
C SER A 412 2.10 21.54 -19.39
N GLN A 413 1.17 21.74 -18.45
CA GLN A 413 0.81 23.04 -17.90
C GLN A 413 0.41 22.90 -16.41
N GLY A 414 0.72 23.91 -15.61
CA GLY A 414 0.38 23.95 -14.17
C GLY A 414 1.27 23.10 -13.28
N ASP A 415 2.38 22.59 -13.80
CA ASP A 415 3.37 21.81 -13.06
C ASP A 415 4.08 22.69 -12.03
N LEU A 416 3.92 22.40 -10.74
CA LEU A 416 4.44 23.24 -9.67
C LEU A 416 5.96 23.16 -9.48
N SER A 417 6.63 22.19 -10.10
CA SER A 417 8.10 22.07 -10.11
C SER A 417 8.74 22.99 -11.15
N TYR A 418 7.96 23.50 -12.11
CA TYR A 418 8.47 24.29 -13.22
C TYR A 418 8.34 25.81 -12.99
N PRO A 419 9.38 26.59 -13.28
CA PRO A 419 9.31 28.05 -13.32
C PRO A 419 8.56 28.55 -14.58
N GLY A 420 8.25 29.85 -14.62
CA GLY A 420 7.68 30.53 -15.79
C GLY A 420 6.26 30.13 -16.17
N LYS A 421 5.93 30.26 -17.46
CA LYS A 421 4.55 30.07 -17.98
C LYS A 421 4.02 28.65 -17.78
N ARG A 422 4.85 27.65 -17.91
CA ARG A 422 4.47 26.23 -17.74
C ARG A 422 3.96 25.91 -16.33
N GLY A 423 4.58 26.51 -15.31
CA GLY A 423 4.16 26.31 -13.91
C GLY A 423 3.01 27.19 -13.45
N LEU A 424 2.40 28.00 -14.33
CA LEU A 424 1.21 28.77 -13.98
C LEU A 424 -0.02 27.87 -14.01
N PRO A 425 -0.91 27.92 -12.98
CA PRO A 425 -2.17 27.19 -13.00
C PRO A 425 -3.01 27.60 -14.21
N PRO A 426 -3.31 26.71 -15.16
CA PRO A 426 -4.14 27.05 -16.30
C PRO A 426 -5.54 27.43 -15.86
N ALA A 427 -6.18 28.33 -16.62
CA ALA A 427 -7.58 28.67 -16.43
C ALA A 427 -8.49 27.62 -17.03
N VAL A 428 -9.55 27.27 -16.30
CA VAL A 428 -10.67 26.45 -16.77
C VAL A 428 -11.96 27.21 -16.49
N ARG A 429 -12.84 27.31 -17.46
CA ARG A 429 -14.13 28.01 -17.25
C ARG A 429 -15.04 27.19 -16.34
N GLN A 430 -15.74 27.86 -15.45
CA GLN A 430 -16.76 27.22 -14.61
C GLN A 430 -17.79 26.50 -15.49
N GLY A 431 -18.14 25.27 -15.12
CA GLY A 431 -19.03 24.41 -15.90
C GLY A 431 -18.31 23.53 -16.93
N HIS A 432 -16.99 23.71 -17.11
CA HIS A 432 -16.19 22.89 -18.01
C HIS A 432 -15.29 21.91 -17.22
N SER A 433 -14.91 20.82 -17.87
CA SER A 433 -13.91 19.88 -17.36
C SER A 433 -12.53 20.20 -17.90
N LEU A 434 -11.51 19.93 -17.11
CA LEU A 434 -10.13 19.83 -17.55
C LEU A 434 -9.81 18.35 -17.80
N GLU A 435 -9.31 18.04 -18.99
CA GLU A 435 -8.92 16.71 -19.39
C GLU A 435 -7.43 16.49 -19.09
N PHE A 436 -7.09 15.36 -18.49
CA PHE A 436 -5.72 14.88 -18.32
C PHE A 436 -5.52 13.65 -19.18
N ILE A 437 -4.40 13.61 -19.91
CA ILE A 437 -4.01 12.47 -20.75
C ILE A 437 -2.63 12.01 -20.35
N ASN A 438 -2.50 10.74 -20.01
CA ASN A 438 -1.21 10.10 -19.81
C ASN A 438 -0.66 9.61 -21.15
N GLU A 439 0.41 10.24 -21.62
CA GLU A 439 1.12 9.89 -22.85
C GLU A 439 2.46 9.17 -22.59
N ASP A 440 2.73 8.78 -21.35
CA ASP A 440 3.87 7.91 -21.08
C ASP A 440 3.68 6.58 -21.80
N LYS A 441 4.76 6.11 -22.46
CA LYS A 441 4.69 4.92 -23.31
C LYS A 441 4.50 3.65 -22.46
N PRO A 442 3.77 2.64 -22.99
CA PRO A 442 3.56 1.37 -22.31
C PRO A 442 4.84 0.70 -21.84
N LEU A 443 5.88 0.73 -22.67
CA LEU A 443 7.18 0.12 -22.38
C LEU A 443 7.95 0.79 -21.23
N THR A 444 7.56 1.99 -20.80
CA THR A 444 8.10 2.65 -19.61
C THR A 444 7.26 2.38 -18.37
N GLU A 445 6.10 1.74 -18.55
CA GLU A 445 5.20 1.27 -17.50
C GLU A 445 4.87 2.32 -16.45
N ARG A 446 4.75 3.56 -16.89
CA ARG A 446 4.44 4.67 -16.02
C ARG A 446 2.93 4.86 -15.95
N PHE A 447 2.40 4.65 -14.78
CA PHE A 447 1.04 5.01 -14.47
C PHE A 447 1.02 6.15 -13.45
N HIS A 448 -0.03 6.95 -13.49
CA HIS A 448 -0.16 8.14 -12.66
C HIS A 448 -1.56 8.20 -12.06
N THR A 449 -1.72 9.06 -11.06
CA THR A 449 -3.04 9.46 -10.57
C THR A 449 -3.16 10.98 -10.62
N ILE A 450 -4.39 11.49 -10.76
CA ILE A 450 -4.73 12.89 -10.58
C ILE A 450 -5.62 12.97 -9.34
N THR A 451 -4.97 13.07 -8.20
CA THR A 451 -5.63 13.07 -6.90
C THR A 451 -5.61 14.47 -6.30
N ALA A 452 -6.79 15.01 -5.96
CA ALA A 452 -6.89 16.32 -5.34
C ALA A 452 -6.15 16.39 -4.01
N CYS A 453 -5.50 17.50 -3.75
CA CYS A 453 -4.88 17.82 -2.46
C CYS A 453 -5.30 19.21 -1.98
N LYS A 454 -5.20 19.46 -0.67
CA LYS A 454 -5.51 20.78 -0.11
C LYS A 454 -4.47 21.79 -0.61
N ALA A 455 -4.91 22.86 -1.26
CA ALA A 455 -4.03 23.94 -1.65
C ALA A 455 -3.30 24.54 -0.43
N PRO A 456 -1.99 24.80 -0.53
CA PRO A 456 -1.16 24.83 -1.73
C PRO A 456 -0.56 23.46 -2.17
N CYS A 457 -0.86 22.35 -1.55
CA CYS A 457 -0.33 21.00 -1.86
C CYS A 457 1.22 20.89 -1.81
N ASN A 458 1.89 21.87 -1.28
CA ASN A 458 3.34 21.91 -1.14
C ASN A 458 3.83 21.53 0.27
N LEU A 459 2.89 21.23 1.17
CA LEU A 459 3.19 20.70 2.49
C LEU A 459 3.13 19.19 2.40
N THR A 460 4.26 18.56 2.54
CA THR A 460 4.34 17.11 2.68
C THR A 460 4.49 16.76 4.14
N GLY A 461 3.74 15.80 4.61
CA GLY A 461 3.97 15.17 5.89
C GLY A 461 4.94 14.01 5.72
N GLY A 462 6.20 14.27 5.30
CA GLY A 462 7.15 13.19 5.14
C GLY A 462 6.69 12.09 4.17
N ILE A 463 6.37 10.90 4.67
CA ILE A 463 5.93 9.72 3.90
C ILE A 463 4.40 9.70 3.68
N GLY A 464 3.64 10.58 4.36
CA GLY A 464 2.19 10.65 4.21
C GLY A 464 1.76 11.34 2.92
N TYR A 465 0.69 10.87 2.34
CA TYR A 465 0.09 11.48 1.16
C TYR A 465 -0.73 12.72 1.54
N PRO A 466 -0.55 13.87 0.86
CA PRO A 466 -1.36 15.05 1.08
C PRO A 466 -2.74 14.85 0.44
N LEU A 467 -3.72 14.45 1.23
CA LEU A 467 -5.10 14.26 0.76
C LEU A 467 -5.89 15.55 0.77
N ALA A 468 -6.81 15.70 -0.18
CA ALA A 468 -7.80 16.77 -0.18
C ALA A 468 -8.88 16.49 0.87
N ASN A 469 -9.11 17.44 1.78
CA ASN A 469 -10.20 17.36 2.73
C ASN A 469 -11.53 17.61 1.98
N GLY A 470 -12.28 16.55 1.69
CA GLY A 470 -13.68 16.63 1.26
C GLY A 470 -13.99 17.16 -0.13
N ALA A 471 -13.04 17.84 -0.80
CA ALA A 471 -13.27 18.38 -2.13
C ALA A 471 -12.51 17.56 -3.12
N GLY A 472 -13.09 16.54 -3.54
CA GLY A 472 -12.20 15.92 -4.26
C GLY A 472 -12.55 15.47 -5.63
N PHE A 473 -11.54 15.34 -6.38
CA PHE A 473 -11.51 14.51 -7.54
C PHE A 473 -10.32 13.55 -7.38
N ASP A 474 -10.50 12.37 -7.93
CA ASP A 474 -9.50 11.32 -7.98
C ASP A 474 -9.72 10.56 -9.28
N SER A 475 -8.68 10.44 -10.08
CA SER A 475 -8.77 9.74 -11.36
C SER A 475 -8.77 8.23 -11.22
N GLY A 476 -8.34 7.72 -10.04
CA GLY A 476 -7.79 6.39 -10.03
C GLY A 476 -6.49 6.32 -10.82
N GLU A 477 -6.09 5.15 -11.20
CA GLU A 477 -4.88 4.94 -12.00
C GLU A 477 -5.11 5.29 -13.46
N LEU A 478 -4.20 6.12 -13.99
CA LEU A 478 -4.14 6.49 -15.39
C LEU A 478 -2.92 5.85 -16.03
N GLY A 479 -3.12 4.85 -16.86
CA GLY A 479 -2.04 4.17 -17.54
C GLY A 479 -2.27 2.67 -17.62
N TYR A 480 -1.18 1.95 -17.63
CA TYR A 480 -1.18 0.51 -17.74
C TYR A 480 -1.05 -0.10 -16.35
N GLY A 481 -1.79 -1.17 -16.08
CA GLY A 481 -1.58 -1.98 -14.87
C GLY A 481 -0.18 -2.59 -14.85
N PRO A 482 0.21 -3.23 -13.72
CA PRO A 482 1.52 -3.85 -13.63
C PRO A 482 1.70 -4.93 -14.69
N THR A 483 2.93 -5.08 -15.17
CA THR A 483 3.33 -6.15 -16.08
C THR A 483 4.03 -7.26 -15.31
N ILE A 484 3.97 -8.51 -15.81
CA ILE A 484 4.79 -9.60 -15.28
C ILE A 484 6.00 -9.80 -16.19
N SER A 485 7.17 -9.76 -15.59
CA SER A 485 8.39 -10.26 -16.20
C SER A 485 8.68 -11.65 -15.63
N THR A 486 8.55 -12.67 -16.45
CA THR A 486 8.98 -14.02 -16.11
C THR A 486 10.40 -14.22 -16.63
N GLY A 487 11.34 -13.48 -16.05
CA GLY A 487 12.73 -13.80 -16.23
C GLY A 487 13.05 -14.99 -15.35
N LEU A 488 13.29 -16.14 -15.90
CA LEU A 488 14.00 -17.21 -15.20
C LEU A 488 15.47 -16.78 -15.00
N TYR A 489 15.67 -15.60 -14.41
CA TYR A 489 16.98 -14.99 -14.30
C TYR A 489 17.71 -15.39 -13.04
N GLY A 490 18.80 -16.00 -13.26
CA GLY A 490 19.86 -16.01 -12.29
C GLY A 490 20.68 -14.70 -12.39
N GLY A 491 20.17 -13.60 -11.91
CA GLY A 491 20.94 -12.36 -11.84
C GLY A 491 20.14 -11.11 -12.21
N GLY A 492 19.68 -10.49 -11.23
CA GLY A 492 19.08 -9.22 -11.08
C GLY A 492 19.13 -8.19 -12.18
N GLY A 493 17.99 -7.61 -12.43
CA GLY A 493 17.81 -6.45 -13.25
C GLY A 493 17.15 -6.78 -14.57
N GLY A 494 15.88 -6.38 -14.67
CA GLY A 494 15.09 -6.59 -15.87
C GLY A 494 15.88 -6.23 -17.13
N ASP A 495 16.23 -7.22 -17.91
CA ASP A 495 16.71 -7.01 -19.26
C ASP A 495 15.55 -6.43 -20.08
N PRO A 496 15.67 -5.22 -20.61
CA PRO A 496 14.62 -4.61 -21.41
C PRO A 496 14.29 -5.37 -22.69
N THR A 497 15.05 -6.42 -23.03
CA THR A 497 14.84 -7.25 -24.21
C THR A 497 13.90 -8.42 -23.98
N VAL A 498 13.54 -8.72 -22.73
CA VAL A 498 12.59 -9.80 -22.44
C VAL A 498 11.16 -9.33 -22.67
N PRO A 499 10.34 -10.11 -23.37
CA PRO A 499 8.95 -9.75 -23.58
C PRO A 499 8.21 -9.59 -22.24
N ILE A 500 7.81 -8.37 -21.95
CA ILE A 500 6.98 -8.06 -20.81
C ILE A 500 5.56 -8.49 -21.14
N THR A 501 5.05 -9.42 -20.35
CA THR A 501 3.69 -9.89 -20.48
C THR A 501 2.78 -9.02 -19.61
N PRO A 502 1.84 -8.23 -20.16
CA PRO A 502 0.91 -7.47 -19.35
C PRO A 502 0.18 -8.39 -18.39
N VAL A 503 0.20 -8.07 -17.13
CA VAL A 503 -0.66 -8.72 -16.15
C VAL A 503 -1.96 -8.03 -16.12
N VAL A 504 -2.95 -8.80 -16.04
CA VAL A 504 -4.26 -8.27 -15.99
C VAL A 504 -5.07 -9.02 -14.97
N ASP A 505 -5.53 -8.37 -14.08
CA ASP A 505 -6.70 -8.62 -13.26
C ASP A 505 -6.76 -7.58 -12.13
N THR A 506 -6.48 -6.33 -12.49
CA THR A 506 -6.77 -5.24 -11.59
C THR A 506 -8.20 -4.76 -11.84
N PRO A 507 -8.90 -4.25 -10.83
CA PRO A 507 -10.24 -3.69 -11.02
C PRO A 507 -10.30 -2.62 -12.11
N THR A 508 -9.25 -1.81 -12.24
CA THR A 508 -9.12 -0.77 -13.27
C THR A 508 -8.99 -1.36 -14.66
N ASN A 509 -8.20 -2.41 -14.83
CA ASN A 509 -7.98 -3.05 -16.13
C ASN A 509 -9.18 -3.88 -16.60
N LYS A 510 -9.91 -4.52 -15.69
CA LYS A 510 -11.14 -5.26 -16.02
C LYS A 510 -12.19 -4.41 -16.75
N ALA A 511 -12.29 -3.13 -16.40
CA ALA A 511 -13.24 -2.23 -17.04
C ALA A 511 -12.93 -1.99 -18.50
N ASN A 512 -11.66 -2.09 -18.90
CA ASN A 512 -11.16 -1.79 -20.24
C ASN A 512 -10.86 -3.04 -21.09
N CYS A 513 -10.80 -4.21 -20.44
CA CYS A 513 -10.51 -5.51 -21.07
C CYS A 513 -11.78 -6.35 -21.30
N LYS A 514 -12.90 -5.74 -21.59
CA LYS A 514 -14.16 -6.44 -21.86
C LYS A 514 -13.99 -7.48 -22.97
N GLY A 515 -14.27 -8.74 -22.66
CA GLY A 515 -14.32 -9.83 -23.62
C GLY A 515 -13.07 -10.69 -23.72
N VAL A 516 -12.09 -10.50 -22.85
CA VAL A 516 -10.85 -11.30 -22.83
C VAL A 516 -10.85 -12.27 -21.63
N PRO A 517 -11.09 -13.58 -21.82
CA PRO A 517 -10.99 -14.55 -20.74
C PRO A 517 -9.52 -14.96 -20.49
N GLY A 518 -9.05 -14.79 -19.25
CA GLY A 518 -7.79 -15.37 -18.77
C GLY A 518 -6.50 -14.64 -19.16
N LEU A 519 -5.41 -15.04 -18.52
CA LEU A 519 -4.07 -14.43 -18.61
C LEU A 519 -3.50 -14.40 -20.04
N VAL A 520 -3.76 -15.43 -20.83
CA VAL A 520 -3.13 -15.65 -22.16
C VAL A 520 -3.67 -14.70 -23.24
N SER A 521 -4.91 -14.27 -23.14
CA SER A 521 -5.54 -13.44 -24.15
C SER A 521 -5.23 -11.95 -24.04
N VAL A 522 -4.74 -11.52 -22.88
CA VAL A 522 -4.34 -10.14 -22.63
C VAL A 522 -2.99 -9.82 -23.27
N ILE A 523 -2.11 -10.80 -23.34
CA ILE A 523 -0.80 -10.68 -24.00
C ILE A 523 -0.94 -10.30 -25.47
N ALA A 524 -1.99 -10.78 -26.13
CA ALA A 524 -2.17 -10.61 -27.58
C ALA A 524 -2.77 -9.25 -27.97
N ASN A 525 -3.52 -8.56 -27.10
CA ASN A 525 -4.33 -7.40 -27.48
C ASN A 525 -4.06 -6.11 -26.69
N GLY A 526 -3.09 -6.11 -25.76
CA GLY A 526 -2.69 -4.91 -25.01
C GLY A 526 -3.88 -4.23 -24.32
N CYS A 527 -4.35 -4.76 -23.20
CA CYS A 527 -5.32 -4.04 -22.39
C CYS A 527 -4.71 -2.74 -21.88
N VAL A 528 -5.15 -1.65 -22.48
CA VAL A 528 -4.77 -0.30 -22.09
C VAL A 528 -5.68 0.13 -20.97
N GLY A 529 -5.12 0.48 -19.81
CA GLY A 529 -5.86 1.15 -18.76
C GLY A 529 -6.44 2.47 -19.24
N THR A 530 -7.26 3.10 -18.43
CA THR A 530 -7.78 4.44 -18.73
C THR A 530 -6.61 5.42 -18.75
N VAL A 531 -6.29 5.99 -19.88
CA VAL A 531 -5.23 7.01 -20.02
C VAL A 531 -5.76 8.43 -19.94
N VAL A 532 -7.08 8.60 -19.90
CA VAL A 532 -7.76 9.91 -19.90
C VAL A 532 -8.62 10.08 -18.67
N TYR A 533 -8.47 11.23 -18.01
CA TYR A 533 -9.32 11.63 -16.91
C TYR A 533 -9.89 13.04 -17.13
N LYS A 534 -11.16 13.25 -16.77
CA LYS A 534 -11.83 14.55 -16.83
C LYS A 534 -12.27 14.97 -15.43
N THR A 535 -11.87 16.19 -15.02
CA THR A 535 -12.33 16.76 -13.76
C THR A 535 -13.84 16.94 -13.73
N PRO A 536 -14.48 16.93 -12.55
CA PRO A 536 -15.90 17.27 -12.42
C PRO A 536 -16.22 18.66 -13.00
N LYS A 537 -17.35 18.78 -13.71
CA LYS A 537 -17.81 20.05 -14.28
C LYS A 537 -18.36 21.04 -13.22
N ASN A 538 -18.78 20.52 -12.08
CA ASN A 538 -19.41 21.29 -11.00
C ASN A 538 -18.41 21.93 -10.02
N LEU A 539 -17.14 22.01 -10.36
CA LEU A 539 -16.14 22.68 -9.54
C LEU A 539 -16.44 24.18 -9.45
N ARG A 540 -16.40 24.72 -8.23
CA ARG A 540 -16.61 26.15 -7.97
C ARG A 540 -15.37 26.96 -8.38
N PRO A 541 -15.51 28.27 -8.67
CA PRO A 541 -14.35 29.12 -8.90
C PRO A 541 -13.35 29.03 -7.76
N GLY A 542 -12.06 28.87 -8.09
CA GLY A 542 -10.99 28.68 -7.10
C GLY A 542 -9.75 28.00 -7.67
N THR A 543 -8.71 27.90 -6.85
CA THR A 543 -7.48 27.19 -7.19
C THR A 543 -7.57 25.76 -6.69
N TYR A 544 -7.37 24.83 -7.60
CA TYR A 544 -7.34 23.40 -7.35
C TYR A 544 -5.93 22.85 -7.52
N THR A 545 -5.52 22.05 -6.58
CA THR A 545 -4.21 21.38 -6.57
C THR A 545 -4.39 19.89 -6.60
N TYR A 546 -3.45 19.21 -7.23
CA TYR A 546 -3.45 17.76 -7.37
C TYR A 546 -2.02 17.22 -7.34
N PHE A 547 -1.91 15.93 -7.09
CA PHE A 547 -0.65 15.20 -7.09
C PHE A 547 -0.86 13.78 -7.63
N CYS A 548 0.23 13.12 -7.96
CA CYS A 548 0.23 11.69 -8.24
C CYS A 548 0.50 10.91 -6.95
N ARG A 549 -0.36 9.94 -6.58
CA ARG A 549 -0.14 9.11 -5.39
C ARG A 549 1.03 8.15 -5.54
N ILE A 550 1.27 7.72 -6.77
CA ILE A 550 2.37 6.81 -7.10
C ILE A 550 3.71 7.55 -7.07
N HIS A 551 3.71 8.81 -7.54
CA HIS A 551 4.87 9.68 -7.63
C HIS A 551 4.60 11.00 -6.91
N PRO A 552 4.66 11.03 -5.57
CA PRO A 552 4.22 12.19 -4.78
C PRO A 552 4.98 13.49 -5.05
N PHE A 553 6.11 13.43 -5.74
CA PHE A 553 6.84 14.61 -6.22
C PHE A 553 6.15 15.30 -7.39
N MET A 554 5.32 14.60 -8.17
CA MET A 554 4.53 15.18 -9.25
C MET A 554 3.34 15.95 -8.68
N ARG A 555 3.35 17.25 -8.83
CA ARG A 555 2.30 18.14 -8.32
C ARG A 555 1.93 19.21 -9.31
N GLY A 556 0.64 19.45 -9.42
CA GLY A 556 0.10 20.43 -10.33
C GLY A 556 -1.03 21.24 -9.74
N ALA A 557 -1.43 22.27 -10.48
CA ALA A 557 -2.57 23.10 -10.14
C ALA A 557 -3.28 23.60 -11.39
N PHE A 558 -4.59 23.86 -11.26
CA PHE A 558 -5.39 24.63 -12.23
C PHE A 558 -6.31 25.58 -11.48
N ARG A 559 -6.91 26.52 -12.20
CA ARG A 559 -7.81 27.51 -11.63
C ARG A 559 -9.14 27.56 -12.38
N VAL A 560 -10.22 27.28 -11.66
CA VAL A 560 -11.57 27.49 -12.19
C VAL A 560 -11.91 28.97 -12.07
N VAL A 561 -12.25 29.59 -13.20
CA VAL A 561 -12.62 31.01 -13.28
C VAL A 561 -14.10 31.15 -13.62
N LYS A 562 -14.73 32.25 -13.19
CA LYS A 562 -16.15 32.51 -13.47
C LYS A 562 -16.40 32.54 -14.99
N LYS A 563 -17.63 32.21 -15.40
CA LYS A 563 -18.03 32.15 -16.81
C LYS A 563 -17.84 33.46 -17.59
N ASN A 564 -17.85 34.58 -16.87
CA ASN A 564 -17.82 35.95 -17.46
C ASN A 564 -16.53 36.72 -17.06
N SER A 565 -15.47 36.06 -16.67
CA SER A 565 -14.17 36.68 -16.35
C SER A 565 -13.15 36.48 -17.46
#